data_15d401f7a83aca6621c74eab8d19145d
#
_entry.id   15d401f7a83aca6621c74eab8d19145d
#
_cell.length_a   1.000
_cell.length_b   1.000
_cell.length_c   1.000
_cell.angle_alpha   90.00
_cell.angle_beta   90.00
_cell.angle_gamma   90.00
#
_symmetry.space_group_name_H-M   'P 1'
#
loop_
_entity.id
_entity.type
_entity.pdbx_description
1 polymer ?
#
loop_
_entity_poly.entity_id
_entity_poly.type
_entity_poly.pdbx_seq_one_letter_code
_entity_poly.pdbx_strand_id
1 'polypeptide(L)'
;PPATLSPGVLLYADEVALIQQRTNEINARIASVSAANGATLVDTHALFDEIAAHGYDAGGGIVITTAFLTGGLFSADGGHAANIGYAIVANAIVDHLNEAHDADIEPVNLAQSLFEPDVPVITASGVTDPTAGPFGFSVPMWKDLVSGAGFGDFDLVFPGSGKRVKRSFDR
;
A
#
# COMPACT_ATOMS: atom_id res chain seq x y z
N PRO A 1 -29.68 -5.81 17.51
CA PRO A 1 -29.42 -4.83 16.43
C PRO A 1 -27.91 -4.68 16.25
N PRO A 2 -27.42 -4.51 15.02
CA PRO A 2 -26.01 -4.28 14.84
C PRO A 2 -25.58 -3.03 15.61
N ALA A 3 -24.40 -3.08 16.25
CA ALA A 3 -23.87 -1.94 16.97
C ALA A 3 -23.70 -0.77 15.99
N THR A 4 -24.30 0.39 16.33
CA THR A 4 -24.10 1.61 15.55
C THR A 4 -22.69 2.11 15.79
N LEU A 5 -21.92 2.37 14.70
CA LEU A 5 -20.63 2.98 14.80
C LEU A 5 -20.75 4.38 15.43
N SER A 6 -19.79 4.73 16.28
CA SER A 6 -19.73 6.07 16.88
C SER A 6 -19.56 7.14 15.79
N PRO A 7 -20.19 8.32 15.90
CA PRO A 7 -20.11 9.40 14.91
C PRO A 7 -18.66 9.81 14.55
N GLY A 8 -17.68 9.60 15.37
CA GLY A 8 -16.28 9.91 15.06
C GLY A 8 -15.50 8.83 14.28
N VAL A 9 -16.17 7.74 13.89
CA VAL A 9 -15.54 6.60 13.18
C VAL A 9 -15.87 6.59 11.70
N LEU A 10 -16.85 7.39 11.28
CA LEU A 10 -17.33 7.47 9.91
C LEU A 10 -17.09 8.88 9.35
N LEU A 11 -16.62 8.96 8.12
CA LEU A 11 -16.60 10.20 7.35
C LEU A 11 -17.98 10.42 6.72
N TYR A 12 -18.55 11.61 6.93
CA TYR A 12 -19.76 12.03 6.25
C TYR A 12 -19.42 12.50 4.82
N ALA A 13 -20.44 12.56 3.94
CA ALA A 13 -20.25 12.89 2.55
C ALA A 13 -19.65 14.31 2.34
N ASP A 14 -20.02 15.26 3.20
CA ASP A 14 -19.47 16.62 3.19
C ASP A 14 -18.01 16.68 3.68
N GLU A 15 -17.65 15.83 4.64
CA GLU A 15 -16.26 15.70 5.08
C GLU A 15 -15.38 15.07 4.00
N VAL A 16 -15.89 14.03 3.31
CA VAL A 16 -15.21 13.43 2.16
C VAL A 16 -15.01 14.47 1.06
N ALA A 17 -16.06 15.24 0.72
CA ALA A 17 -15.97 16.28 -0.29
C ALA A 17 -14.97 17.39 0.09
N LEU A 18 -14.93 17.77 1.37
CA LEU A 18 -13.95 18.75 1.88
C LEU A 18 -12.52 18.22 1.78
N ILE A 19 -12.29 16.94 2.15
CA ILE A 19 -10.96 16.32 2.04
C ILE A 19 -10.51 16.29 0.58
N GLN A 20 -11.37 15.87 -0.34
CA GLN A 20 -11.07 15.85 -1.78
C GLN A 20 -10.75 17.25 -2.32
N GLN A 21 -11.57 18.24 -1.95
CA GLN A 21 -11.31 19.62 -2.35
C GLN A 21 -9.93 20.10 -1.86
N ARG A 22 -9.59 19.88 -0.59
CA ARG A 22 -8.30 20.27 -0.02
C ARG A 22 -7.12 19.55 -0.65
N THR A 23 -7.27 18.26 -0.91
CA THR A 23 -6.26 17.48 -1.63
C THR A 23 -5.99 18.07 -3.01
N ASN A 24 -7.04 18.41 -3.77
CA ASN A 24 -6.90 19.02 -5.10
C ASN A 24 -6.23 20.40 -5.02
N GLU A 25 -6.60 21.24 -4.05
CA GLU A 25 -5.98 22.56 -3.83
C GLU A 25 -4.48 22.42 -3.52
N ILE A 26 -4.10 21.46 -2.67
CA ILE A 26 -2.70 21.18 -2.32
C ILE A 26 -1.93 20.69 -3.55
N ASN A 27 -2.47 19.73 -4.30
CA ASN A 27 -1.82 19.19 -5.49
C ASN A 27 -1.65 20.25 -6.57
N ALA A 28 -2.64 21.10 -6.79
CA ALA A 28 -2.53 22.24 -7.71
C ALA A 28 -1.42 23.22 -7.26
N ARG A 29 -1.29 23.46 -5.96
CA ARG A 29 -0.20 24.30 -5.43
C ARG A 29 1.17 23.66 -5.62
N ILE A 30 1.30 22.36 -5.36
CA ILE A 30 2.55 21.60 -5.61
C ILE A 30 2.92 21.72 -7.09
N ALA A 31 1.99 21.45 -8.00
CA ALA A 31 2.23 21.55 -9.44
C ALA A 31 2.70 22.95 -9.86
N SER A 32 2.03 24.00 -9.36
CA SER A 32 2.42 25.38 -9.65
C SER A 32 3.83 25.73 -9.14
N VAL A 33 4.18 25.29 -7.94
CA VAL A 33 5.51 25.54 -7.35
C VAL A 33 6.57 24.75 -8.09
N SER A 34 6.33 23.50 -8.44
CA SER A 34 7.24 22.65 -9.21
C SER A 34 7.55 23.30 -10.57
N ALA A 35 6.51 23.70 -11.30
CA ALA A 35 6.68 24.36 -12.60
C ALA A 35 7.46 25.68 -12.49
N ALA A 36 7.18 26.50 -11.46
CA ALA A 36 7.85 27.77 -11.25
C ALA A 36 9.35 27.62 -10.92
N ASN A 37 9.77 26.45 -10.42
CA ASN A 37 11.15 26.18 -10.03
C ASN A 37 11.85 25.18 -10.97
N GLY A 38 11.23 24.76 -12.07
CA GLY A 38 11.80 23.79 -13.00
C GLY A 38 11.99 22.39 -12.38
N ALA A 39 11.21 22.05 -11.35
CA ALA A 39 11.27 20.75 -10.74
C ALA A 39 10.39 19.75 -11.49
N THR A 40 10.86 18.53 -11.64
CA THR A 40 10.07 17.43 -12.19
C THR A 40 8.98 17.01 -11.20
N LEU A 41 7.74 16.96 -11.67
CA LEU A 41 6.58 16.53 -10.86
C LEU A 41 6.17 15.12 -11.25
N VAL A 42 6.12 14.23 -10.28
CA VAL A 42 5.48 12.92 -10.41
C VAL A 42 4.11 12.98 -9.73
N ASP A 43 3.05 12.99 -10.53
CA ASP A 43 1.67 13.06 -10.02
C ASP A 43 1.17 11.66 -9.61
N THR A 44 1.52 11.27 -8.39
CA THR A 44 1.06 10.00 -7.83
C THR A 44 -0.45 9.95 -7.58
N HIS A 45 -1.10 11.10 -7.39
CA HIS A 45 -2.56 11.15 -7.24
C HIS A 45 -3.25 10.74 -8.56
N ALA A 46 -2.82 11.33 -9.67
CA ALA A 46 -3.34 10.95 -10.99
C ALA A 46 -3.04 9.48 -11.32
N LEU A 47 -1.88 8.96 -10.94
CA LEU A 47 -1.55 7.53 -11.09
C LEU A 47 -2.55 6.64 -10.34
N PHE A 48 -2.86 6.97 -9.09
CA PHE A 48 -3.81 6.18 -8.30
C PHE A 48 -5.25 6.30 -8.80
N ASP A 49 -5.66 7.47 -9.29
CA ASP A 49 -6.96 7.69 -9.92
C ASP A 49 -7.11 6.84 -11.20
N GLU A 50 -6.06 6.77 -12.02
CA GLU A 50 -6.04 5.93 -13.23
C GLU A 50 -6.14 4.45 -12.87
N ILE A 51 -5.39 4.00 -11.87
CA ILE A 51 -5.46 2.61 -11.39
C ILE A 51 -6.85 2.30 -10.81
N ALA A 52 -7.46 3.26 -10.13
CA ALA A 52 -8.82 3.08 -9.59
C ALA A 52 -9.87 2.95 -10.68
N ALA A 53 -9.72 3.69 -11.78
CA ALA A 53 -10.66 3.70 -12.89
C ALA A 53 -10.50 2.49 -13.83
N HIS A 54 -9.28 2.08 -14.13
CA HIS A 54 -8.99 1.14 -15.21
C HIS A 54 -8.20 -0.10 -14.77
N GLY A 55 -7.63 -0.08 -13.55
CA GLY A 55 -6.62 -1.05 -13.13
C GLY A 55 -5.26 -0.76 -13.76
N TYR A 56 -4.26 -1.50 -13.34
CA TYR A 56 -2.90 -1.45 -13.86
C TYR A 56 -2.51 -2.82 -14.40
N ASP A 57 -2.16 -2.91 -15.67
CA ASP A 57 -1.68 -4.15 -16.29
C ASP A 57 -0.23 -4.40 -15.84
N ALA A 58 -0.05 -5.38 -14.97
CA ALA A 58 1.28 -5.79 -14.50
C ALA A 58 1.95 -6.83 -15.44
N GLY A 59 1.31 -7.13 -16.57
CA GLY A 59 1.77 -8.14 -17.52
C GLY A 59 1.24 -9.54 -17.21
N GLY A 60 1.33 -10.43 -18.21
CA GLY A 60 0.89 -11.83 -18.06
C GLY A 60 -0.61 -12.02 -17.79
N GLY A 61 -1.44 -11.02 -18.05
CA GLY A 61 -2.88 -11.04 -17.76
C GLY A 61 -3.23 -10.69 -16.30
N ILE A 62 -2.28 -10.19 -15.54
CA ILE A 62 -2.47 -9.77 -14.15
C ILE A 62 -2.82 -8.29 -14.13
N VAL A 63 -4.01 -7.95 -13.61
CA VAL A 63 -4.48 -6.58 -13.44
C VAL A 63 -4.51 -6.23 -11.94
N ILE A 64 -3.74 -5.21 -11.56
CA ILE A 64 -3.71 -4.66 -10.20
C ILE A 64 -4.80 -3.59 -10.09
N THR A 65 -5.56 -3.62 -9.00
CA THR A 65 -6.65 -2.67 -8.75
C THR A 65 -6.57 -2.10 -7.34
N THR A 66 -7.39 -1.10 -7.05
CA THR A 66 -7.51 -0.51 -5.71
C THR A 66 -8.46 -1.29 -4.78
N ALA A 67 -9.03 -2.41 -5.22
CA ALA A 67 -9.96 -3.19 -4.42
C ALA A 67 -9.30 -3.69 -3.13
N PHE A 68 -9.94 -3.42 -1.98
CA PHE A 68 -9.40 -3.78 -0.68
C PHE A 68 -9.17 -5.29 -0.56
N LEU A 69 -8.01 -5.71 -0.09
CA LEU A 69 -7.50 -7.08 0.08
C LEU A 69 -7.33 -7.89 -1.22
N THR A 70 -8.06 -7.59 -2.28
CA THR A 70 -8.10 -8.43 -3.50
C THR A 70 -7.48 -7.74 -4.71
N GLY A 71 -7.31 -6.42 -4.66
CA GLY A 71 -6.82 -5.63 -5.79
C GLY A 71 -5.31 -5.65 -5.98
N GLY A 72 -4.56 -5.98 -4.94
CA GLY A 72 -3.10 -6.09 -4.97
C GLY A 72 -2.34 -4.77 -4.81
N LEU A 73 -2.97 -3.61 -5.05
CA LEU A 73 -2.29 -2.31 -4.94
C LEU A 73 -1.95 -1.96 -3.50
N PHE A 74 -2.89 -2.18 -2.58
CA PHE A 74 -2.76 -1.86 -1.16
C PHE A 74 -2.51 -3.09 -0.31
N SER A 75 -1.78 -2.90 0.77
CA SER A 75 -1.58 -3.90 1.81
C SER A 75 -2.87 -4.14 2.60
N ALA A 76 -2.84 -5.09 3.54
CA ALA A 76 -4.00 -5.45 4.34
C ALA A 76 -4.52 -4.33 5.26
N ASP A 77 -3.74 -3.26 5.48
CA ASP A 77 -4.18 -2.09 6.24
C ASP A 77 -5.01 -1.10 5.40
N GLY A 78 -5.06 -1.29 4.07
CA GLY A 78 -5.82 -0.46 3.16
C GLY A 78 -5.26 0.95 2.95
N GLY A 79 -4.10 1.26 3.52
CA GLY A 79 -3.48 2.58 3.45
C GLY A 79 -2.09 2.56 2.80
N HIS A 80 -1.25 1.61 3.18
CA HIS A 80 0.06 1.46 2.57
C HIS A 80 -0.03 0.62 1.29
N ALA A 81 0.81 0.92 0.32
CA ALA A 81 0.93 0.09 -0.87
C ALA A 81 1.50 -1.30 -0.52
N ALA A 82 1.08 -2.32 -1.25
CA ALA A 82 1.76 -3.61 -1.26
C ALA A 82 3.09 -3.51 -2.05
N ASN A 83 3.93 -4.56 -2.02
CA ASN A 83 5.21 -4.55 -2.74
C ASN A 83 5.05 -4.20 -4.22
N ILE A 84 4.05 -4.76 -4.88
CA ILE A 84 3.74 -4.43 -6.28
C ILE A 84 3.28 -2.98 -6.43
N GLY A 85 2.51 -2.44 -5.47
CA GLY A 85 2.08 -1.05 -5.47
C GLY A 85 3.26 -0.09 -5.34
N TYR A 86 4.22 -0.38 -4.47
CA TYR A 86 5.46 0.39 -4.37
C TYR A 86 6.31 0.29 -5.64
N ALA A 87 6.37 -0.89 -6.28
CA ALA A 87 7.10 -1.06 -7.54
C ALA A 87 6.46 -0.26 -8.68
N ILE A 88 5.12 -0.18 -8.75
CA ILE A 88 4.40 0.66 -9.71
C ILE A 88 4.74 2.15 -9.50
N VAL A 89 4.70 2.62 -8.25
CA VAL A 89 5.07 4.01 -7.93
C VAL A 89 6.54 4.29 -8.26
N ALA A 90 7.44 3.35 -7.94
CA ALA A 90 8.85 3.47 -8.27
C ALA A 90 9.06 3.58 -9.79
N ASN A 91 8.38 2.77 -10.60
CA ASN A 91 8.47 2.83 -12.05
C ASN A 91 7.94 4.17 -12.59
N ALA A 92 6.85 4.69 -12.06
CA ALA A 92 6.37 6.02 -12.44
C ALA A 92 7.40 7.12 -12.14
N ILE A 93 8.14 7.03 -11.03
CA ILE A 93 9.24 7.95 -10.72
C ILE A 93 10.40 7.76 -11.70
N VAL A 94 10.78 6.52 -11.99
CA VAL A 94 11.85 6.18 -12.94
C VAL A 94 11.54 6.73 -14.33
N ASP A 95 10.32 6.52 -14.81
CA ASP A 95 9.88 7.02 -16.12
C ASP A 95 9.99 8.54 -16.21
N HIS A 96 9.54 9.27 -15.19
CA HIS A 96 9.67 10.73 -15.14
C HIS A 96 11.11 11.21 -15.05
N LEU A 97 11.97 10.49 -14.34
CA LEU A 97 13.41 10.82 -14.28
C LEU A 97 14.11 10.58 -15.61
N ASN A 98 13.80 9.47 -16.26
CA ASN A 98 14.34 9.14 -17.58
C ASN A 98 13.92 10.18 -18.62
N GLU A 99 12.63 10.57 -18.62
CA GLU A 99 12.11 11.56 -19.54
C GLU A 99 12.67 12.97 -19.29
N ALA A 100 12.69 13.41 -18.03
CA ALA A 100 13.04 14.79 -17.67
C ALA A 100 14.56 15.05 -17.67
N HIS A 101 15.38 14.03 -17.43
CA HIS A 101 16.82 14.17 -17.20
C HIS A 101 17.68 13.33 -18.14
N ASP A 102 17.08 12.72 -19.18
CA ASP A 102 17.77 11.80 -20.10
C ASP A 102 18.57 10.73 -19.33
N ALA A 103 17.96 10.25 -18.22
CA ALA A 103 18.55 9.20 -17.42
C ALA A 103 18.27 7.83 -18.06
N ASP A 104 19.07 6.82 -17.73
CA ASP A 104 18.90 5.44 -18.21
C ASP A 104 18.75 4.51 -17.00
N ILE A 105 17.70 4.76 -16.24
CA ILE A 105 17.40 3.98 -15.03
C ILE A 105 16.48 2.82 -15.45
N GLU A 106 16.90 1.61 -15.13
CA GLU A 106 16.09 0.41 -15.40
C GLU A 106 14.88 0.35 -14.46
N PRO A 107 13.67 0.11 -14.99
CA PRO A 107 12.47 0.00 -14.15
C PRO A 107 12.50 -1.28 -13.29
N VAL A 108 11.82 -1.22 -12.16
CA VAL A 108 11.61 -2.38 -11.28
C VAL A 108 10.80 -3.44 -12.00
N ASN A 109 11.25 -4.70 -11.92
CA ASN A 109 10.52 -5.82 -12.49
C ASN A 109 9.26 -6.12 -11.67
N LEU A 110 8.09 -5.79 -12.23
CA LEU A 110 6.81 -5.97 -11.54
C LEU A 110 6.47 -7.44 -11.29
N ALA A 111 6.83 -8.34 -12.21
CA ALA A 111 6.61 -9.77 -12.02
C ALA A 111 7.39 -10.31 -10.81
N GLN A 112 8.62 -9.84 -10.64
CA GLN A 112 9.42 -10.17 -9.47
C GLN A 112 8.76 -9.66 -8.19
N SER A 113 8.29 -8.42 -8.18
CA SER A 113 7.60 -7.82 -7.02
C SER A 113 6.29 -8.53 -6.63
N LEU A 114 5.65 -9.23 -7.58
CA LEU A 114 4.47 -10.04 -7.31
C LEU A 114 4.77 -11.39 -6.66
N PHE A 115 5.89 -12.01 -7.05
CA PHE A 115 6.19 -13.40 -6.71
C PHE A 115 7.34 -13.57 -5.73
N GLU A 116 8.10 -12.50 -5.45
CA GLU A 116 9.08 -12.56 -4.39
C GLU A 116 8.36 -12.65 -3.04
N PRO A 117 8.72 -13.67 -2.23
CA PRO A 117 8.32 -13.66 -0.84
C PRO A 117 8.88 -12.38 -0.22
N ASP A 118 8.09 -11.72 0.62
CA ASP A 118 8.40 -10.46 1.29
C ASP A 118 9.90 -10.29 1.54
N VAL A 119 10.43 -9.16 1.06
CA VAL A 119 11.80 -8.78 1.38
C VAL A 119 11.93 -8.87 2.90
N PRO A 120 12.89 -9.63 3.41
CA PRO A 120 13.04 -9.78 4.84
C PRO A 120 13.16 -8.40 5.48
N VAL A 121 12.26 -8.09 6.42
CA VAL A 121 12.28 -6.81 7.13
C VAL A 121 13.63 -6.68 7.81
N ILE A 122 14.47 -5.79 7.27
CA ILE A 122 15.76 -5.46 7.90
C ILE A 122 15.43 -4.66 9.14
N THR A 123 15.53 -5.30 10.31
CA THR A 123 15.42 -4.59 11.58
C THR A 123 16.59 -3.60 11.72
N ALA A 124 16.45 -2.61 12.58
CA ALA A 124 17.50 -1.62 12.85
C ALA A 124 18.86 -2.22 13.24
N SER A 125 18.92 -3.50 13.60
CA SER A 125 20.13 -4.27 13.88
C SER A 125 20.67 -5.02 12.66
N GLY A 126 20.07 -4.89 11.48
CA GLY A 126 20.49 -5.59 10.26
C GLY A 126 20.13 -7.08 10.24
N VAL A 127 19.38 -7.56 11.21
CA VAL A 127 18.90 -8.94 11.26
C VAL A 127 17.53 -9.03 10.59
N THR A 128 17.39 -9.94 9.64
CA THR A 128 16.10 -10.27 9.04
C THR A 128 15.17 -10.84 10.10
N ASP A 129 13.96 -10.29 10.23
CA ASP A 129 12.94 -10.86 11.11
C ASP A 129 12.30 -12.09 10.43
N PRO A 130 12.65 -13.33 10.86
CA PRO A 130 12.10 -14.54 10.25
C PRO A 130 10.60 -14.73 10.59
N THR A 131 10.03 -13.85 11.42
CA THR A 131 8.61 -13.88 11.82
C THR A 131 7.77 -12.87 11.06
N ALA A 132 8.36 -12.07 10.16
CA ALA A 132 7.59 -11.20 9.27
C ALA A 132 6.71 -12.07 8.37
N GLY A 133 5.40 -11.86 8.45
CA GLY A 133 4.43 -12.56 7.61
C GLY A 133 4.48 -12.06 6.16
N PRO A 134 3.71 -12.69 5.25
CA PRO A 134 3.73 -12.41 3.81
C PRO A 134 3.37 -10.96 3.43
N PHE A 135 3.01 -10.12 4.36
CA PHE A 135 2.68 -8.70 4.14
C PHE A 135 3.68 -7.73 4.78
N GLY A 136 4.86 -8.19 5.19
CA GLY A 136 5.88 -7.34 5.84
C GLY A 136 5.51 -6.88 7.27
N PHE A 137 4.41 -7.38 7.82
CA PHE A 137 4.03 -7.10 9.20
C PHE A 137 4.70 -8.07 10.17
N SER A 138 5.30 -7.55 11.22
CA SER A 138 5.73 -8.40 12.32
C SER A 138 4.52 -9.05 13.00
N VAL A 139 4.70 -10.25 13.56
CA VAL A 139 3.63 -10.94 14.31
C VAL A 139 3.00 -10.05 15.41
N PRO A 140 3.74 -9.23 16.16
CA PRO A 140 3.16 -8.25 17.08
C PRO A 140 2.24 -7.25 16.40
N MET A 141 2.65 -6.68 15.27
CA MET A 141 1.90 -5.67 14.52
C MET A 141 0.58 -6.24 13.96
N TRP A 142 0.61 -7.46 13.44
CA TRP A 142 -0.60 -8.19 13.06
C TRP A 142 -1.55 -8.39 14.24
N LYS A 143 -0.98 -8.75 15.39
CA LYS A 143 -1.74 -8.98 16.62
C LYS A 143 -2.48 -7.73 17.08
N ASP A 144 -1.82 -6.58 17.02
CA ASP A 144 -2.40 -5.30 17.40
C ASP A 144 -3.48 -4.85 16.40
N LEU A 145 -3.23 -5.01 15.09
CA LEU A 145 -4.18 -4.69 14.02
C LEU A 145 -5.48 -5.51 14.17
N VAL A 146 -5.34 -6.80 14.37
CA VAL A 146 -6.46 -7.74 14.45
C VAL A 146 -7.25 -7.58 15.75
N SER A 147 -6.56 -7.39 16.88
CA SER A 147 -7.22 -7.13 18.16
C SER A 147 -7.96 -5.79 18.16
N GLY A 148 -7.37 -4.76 17.54
CA GLY A 148 -7.99 -3.46 17.36
C GLY A 148 -9.20 -3.46 16.42
N ALA A 149 -9.23 -4.34 15.43
CA ALA A 149 -10.34 -4.50 14.50
C ALA A 149 -11.50 -5.36 15.05
N GLY A 150 -11.39 -5.92 16.26
CA GLY A 150 -12.43 -6.71 16.90
C GLY A 150 -12.66 -8.11 16.31
N PHE A 151 -11.71 -8.59 15.50
CA PHE A 151 -11.68 -9.98 15.07
C PHE A 151 -11.22 -10.85 16.26
N GLY A 152 -12.06 -11.80 16.67
CA GLY A 152 -11.74 -12.73 17.76
C GLY A 152 -10.56 -13.65 17.44
N ASP A 153 -10.31 -14.62 18.31
CA ASP A 153 -9.25 -15.61 18.13
C ASP A 153 -9.33 -16.29 16.77
N PHE A 154 -8.25 -16.24 16.00
CA PHE A 154 -8.12 -16.98 14.75
C PHE A 154 -6.72 -17.61 14.64
N ASP A 155 -6.67 -18.77 13.99
CA ASP A 155 -5.43 -19.49 13.74
C ASP A 155 -4.70 -18.83 12.54
N LEU A 156 -3.56 -18.16 12.78
CA LEU A 156 -2.66 -17.72 11.71
C LEU A 156 -1.84 -18.92 11.23
N VAL A 157 -2.07 -19.33 10.00
CA VAL A 157 -1.25 -20.34 9.32
C VAL A 157 -0.31 -19.62 8.37
N PHE A 158 0.99 -19.56 8.72
CA PHE A 158 2.00 -19.01 7.84
C PHE A 158 2.47 -20.08 6.84
N PRO A 159 2.41 -19.81 5.53
CA PRO A 159 2.98 -20.72 4.52
C PRO A 159 4.48 -20.91 4.78
N GLY A 160 4.92 -22.14 4.97
CA GLY A 160 6.34 -22.49 5.11
C GLY A 160 6.84 -22.75 6.53
N SER A 161 6.13 -22.38 7.58
CA SER A 161 6.62 -22.58 8.96
C SER A 161 6.29 -23.95 9.56
N GLY A 162 5.36 -24.69 8.99
CA GLY A 162 4.91 -26.01 9.52
C GLY A 162 4.38 -25.98 10.96
N LYS A 163 4.33 -24.83 11.60
CA LYS A 163 3.89 -24.67 12.99
C LYS A 163 2.55 -23.96 13.05
N ARG A 164 1.54 -24.65 13.56
CA ARG A 164 0.30 -24.03 14.03
C ARG A 164 0.59 -23.34 15.37
N VAL A 165 0.41 -22.04 15.43
CA VAL A 165 0.40 -21.31 16.69
C VAL A 165 -1.06 -21.12 17.10
N LYS A 166 -1.58 -22.04 17.94
CA LYS A 166 -2.80 -21.79 18.69
C LYS A 166 -2.47 -20.82 19.80
N ARG A 167 -3.08 -19.66 19.81
CA ARG A 167 -3.07 -18.78 20.98
C ARG A 167 -4.50 -18.32 21.27
N SER A 168 -4.98 -18.68 22.47
CA SER A 168 -6.15 -18.06 23.09
C SER A 168 -5.73 -16.66 23.53
N PHE A 169 -6.55 -15.67 23.23
CA PHE A 169 -6.39 -14.33 23.80
C PHE A 169 -7.17 -14.32 25.11
N ASP A 170 -6.49 -14.41 26.24
CA ASP A 170 -7.09 -14.14 27.54
C ASP A 170 -7.41 -12.64 27.62
N ARG A 171 -8.65 -12.36 28.03
CA ARG A 171 -9.21 -11.01 28.22
C ARG A 171 -8.63 -10.38 29.47
#